data_a1f549f84326138441e13c928b47c7f5
#
_entry.id   a1f549f84326138441e13c928b47c7f5
#
_cell.length_a   1.000
_cell.length_b   1.000
_cell.length_c   1.000
_cell.angle_alpha   90.00
_cell.angle_beta   90.00
_cell.angle_gamma   90.00
#
_symmetry.space_group_name_H-M   'P 1'
#
loop_
_entity.id
_entity.type
_entity.pdbx_description
1 polymer ?
#
loop_
_entity_poly.entity_id
_entity_poly.type
_entity_poly.pdbx_seq_one_letter_code
_entity_poly.pdbx_strand_id
1 'polypeptide(L)'
;MNESGCLVINEFDQSYVQVWGDEFNYQGKPDPELWHHQILPPNPNGGWWNGELQHYTDDIKNSYVDNGSLKIASIKENYVFDGVGRDYTSARLNSKFVFEYGRVDVRAKLPQSEGTWPAIWTLGANINELGNFHKSQYGSVGWPRCGEIDIMEQNGWDKKKLYGTFHWATPSGDYASYGLTTDLNSSSVYHIYSMEWTKDQIKIMVDNKVYVVMNNNNDVPFDNPHYILLNIAMGGNLGGNINPDYTYDIMELDYVRVFQKK
;
A
#
# COMPACT_ATOMS: atom_id res chain seq x y z
N MET A 1 -17.37 12.31 -34.86
CA MET A 1 -17.41 12.87 -33.48
C MET A 1 -17.66 11.69 -32.57
N ASN A 2 -16.62 10.96 -32.19
CA ASN A 2 -16.71 9.79 -31.32
C ASN A 2 -15.58 9.88 -30.32
N GLU A 3 -15.95 10.14 -29.14
CA GLU A 3 -15.79 9.44 -27.87
C GLU A 3 -14.39 8.90 -27.56
N SER A 4 -13.82 9.49 -26.55
CA SER A 4 -12.65 9.11 -25.77
C SER A 4 -12.57 7.60 -25.57
N GLY A 5 -11.56 6.98 -26.18
CA GLY A 5 -11.25 5.58 -25.99
C GLY A 5 -10.73 5.28 -24.59
N CYS A 6 -11.62 4.97 -23.66
CA CYS A 6 -11.28 4.24 -22.46
C CYS A 6 -11.08 2.77 -22.87
N LEU A 7 -9.84 2.30 -22.88
CA LEU A 7 -9.53 0.88 -23.06
C LEU A 7 -10.05 0.12 -21.82
N VAL A 8 -11.25 -0.44 -21.92
CA VAL A 8 -11.75 -1.43 -20.97
C VAL A 8 -11.02 -2.74 -21.30
N ILE A 9 -10.04 -3.11 -20.49
CA ILE A 9 -9.44 -4.45 -20.55
C ILE A 9 -10.46 -5.40 -19.94
N ASN A 10 -11.28 -6.04 -20.74
CA ASN A 10 -12.45 -6.83 -20.33
C ASN A 10 -12.16 -8.32 -20.11
N GLU A 11 -10.91 -8.77 -20.14
CA GLU A 11 -10.59 -10.16 -19.82
C GLU A 11 -9.28 -10.24 -19.04
N PHE A 12 -9.32 -10.95 -17.90
CA PHE A 12 -8.14 -11.39 -17.19
C PHE A 12 -7.31 -12.27 -18.16
N ASP A 13 -6.10 -11.86 -18.47
CA ASP A 13 -5.21 -12.62 -19.35
C ASP A 13 -4.97 -14.02 -18.76
N GLN A 14 -5.50 -15.06 -19.41
CA GLN A 14 -5.43 -16.46 -18.95
C GLN A 14 -4.01 -17.02 -18.87
N SER A 15 -3.01 -16.28 -19.35
CA SER A 15 -1.60 -16.61 -19.17
C SER A 15 -1.11 -16.37 -17.73
N TYR A 16 -1.84 -15.61 -16.91
CA TYR A 16 -1.51 -15.37 -15.52
C TYR A 16 -1.96 -16.53 -14.63
N VAL A 17 -1.08 -16.96 -13.72
CA VAL A 17 -1.39 -17.91 -12.64
C VAL A 17 -1.12 -17.25 -11.30
N GLN A 18 -2.00 -17.49 -10.34
CA GLN A 18 -1.76 -17.03 -8.96
C GLN A 18 -0.57 -17.78 -8.37
N VAL A 19 0.43 -17.01 -7.93
CA VAL A 19 1.66 -17.55 -7.32
C VAL A 19 1.72 -17.33 -5.81
N TRP A 20 0.95 -16.36 -5.30
CA TRP A 20 0.82 -16.05 -3.88
C TRP A 20 -0.49 -15.32 -3.61
N GLY A 21 -0.93 -15.36 -2.37
CA GLY A 21 -2.07 -14.57 -1.91
C GLY A 21 -2.55 -14.96 -0.53
N ASP A 22 -3.44 -14.12 0.01
CA ASP A 22 -4.20 -14.37 1.22
C ASP A 22 -5.68 -14.03 0.97
N GLU A 23 -6.54 -15.01 1.20
CA GLU A 23 -8.00 -14.90 1.05
C GLU A 23 -8.68 -14.57 2.38
N PHE A 24 -7.90 -14.45 3.46
CA PHE A 24 -8.37 -14.15 4.82
C PHE A 24 -9.51 -15.05 5.33
N ASN A 25 -9.49 -16.32 4.95
CA ASN A 25 -10.49 -17.34 5.31
C ASN A 25 -10.21 -18.01 6.68
N TYR A 26 -9.72 -17.23 7.64
CA TYR A 26 -9.41 -17.66 9.01
C TYR A 26 -9.85 -16.59 10.01
N GLN A 27 -9.56 -16.77 11.31
CA GLN A 27 -9.83 -15.78 12.35
C GLN A 27 -8.60 -15.54 13.22
N GLY A 28 -8.45 -14.31 13.72
CA GLY A 28 -7.37 -13.93 14.62
C GLY A 28 -6.40 -12.93 14.00
N LYS A 29 -5.13 -12.97 14.40
CA LYS A 29 -4.09 -12.11 13.81
C LYS A 29 -3.83 -12.50 12.34
N PRO A 30 -3.36 -11.55 11.49
CA PRO A 30 -2.82 -11.89 10.17
C PRO A 30 -1.80 -13.03 10.27
N ASP A 31 -1.85 -13.96 9.31
CA ASP A 31 -0.97 -15.13 9.30
C ASP A 31 0.51 -14.70 9.33
N PRO A 32 1.26 -15.04 10.39
CA PRO A 32 2.66 -14.65 10.52
C PRO A 32 3.59 -15.33 9.50
N GLU A 33 3.16 -16.36 8.79
CA GLU A 33 3.92 -16.93 7.66
C GLU A 33 3.80 -16.09 6.39
N LEU A 34 2.72 -15.31 6.26
CA LEU A 34 2.45 -14.46 5.10
C LEU A 34 2.79 -12.99 5.36
N TRP A 35 2.58 -12.50 6.59
CA TRP A 35 2.65 -11.09 6.93
C TRP A 35 3.62 -10.79 8.08
N HIS A 36 4.33 -9.69 7.95
CA HIS A 36 5.16 -9.09 8.99
C HIS A 36 4.58 -7.76 9.42
N HIS A 37 4.42 -7.56 10.73
CA HIS A 37 4.06 -6.25 11.28
C HIS A 37 5.32 -5.39 11.41
N GLN A 38 5.39 -4.30 10.66
CA GLN A 38 6.47 -3.33 10.81
C GLN A 38 6.08 -2.30 11.86
N ILE A 39 6.59 -2.47 13.07
CA ILE A 39 6.30 -1.63 14.24
C ILE A 39 7.41 -0.65 14.58
N LEU A 40 8.63 -0.88 14.08
CA LEU A 40 9.78 -0.01 14.33
C LEU A 40 9.75 1.18 13.36
N PRO A 41 9.56 2.41 13.84
CA PRO A 41 9.56 3.58 12.99
C PRO A 41 10.95 3.82 12.40
N PRO A 42 11.05 4.10 11.09
CA PRO A 42 12.35 4.25 10.43
C PRO A 42 13.04 5.58 10.69
N ASN A 43 12.31 6.59 11.17
CA ASN A 43 12.87 7.90 11.49
C ASN A 43 13.61 7.87 12.83
N PRO A 44 14.86 8.34 12.92
CA PRO A 44 15.63 8.40 14.15
C PRO A 44 14.94 9.15 15.30
N ASN A 45 13.97 10.01 15.01
CA ASN A 45 13.17 10.73 16.02
C ASN A 45 11.98 9.90 16.53
N GLY A 46 11.91 8.61 16.22
CA GLY A 46 10.86 7.70 16.69
C GLY A 46 9.50 7.90 16.03
N GLY A 47 9.47 8.50 14.82
CA GLY A 47 8.26 8.72 14.03
C GLY A 47 8.30 8.06 12.66
N TRP A 48 7.16 8.11 11.98
CA TRP A 48 7.03 7.74 10.58
C TRP A 48 7.31 8.95 9.69
N TRP A 49 7.50 8.72 8.39
CA TRP A 49 7.76 9.79 7.44
C TRP A 49 6.49 10.61 7.14
N ASN A 50 6.60 11.67 6.38
CA ASN A 50 5.47 12.47 5.87
C ASN A 50 4.62 13.18 6.94
N GLY A 51 5.10 13.31 8.17
CA GLY A 51 4.34 13.94 9.26
C GLY A 51 3.21 13.07 9.81
N GLU A 52 3.28 11.77 9.60
CA GLU A 52 2.30 10.81 10.12
C GLU A 52 2.25 10.83 11.66
N LEU A 53 1.05 10.67 12.23
CA LEU A 53 0.77 10.92 13.66
C LEU A 53 0.53 9.65 14.48
N GLN A 54 0.49 8.47 13.88
CA GLN A 54 0.28 7.18 14.56
C GLN A 54 1.59 6.50 14.93
N HIS A 55 1.49 5.53 15.83
CA HIS A 55 2.36 4.36 15.86
C HIS A 55 1.70 3.18 15.16
N TYR A 56 2.47 2.36 14.44
CA TYR A 56 2.02 1.05 14.02
C TYR A 56 2.33 0.03 15.09
N THR A 57 1.40 -0.91 15.30
CA THR A 57 1.48 -1.95 16.32
C THR A 57 1.20 -3.32 15.71
N ASP A 58 1.54 -4.38 16.44
CA ASP A 58 1.14 -5.77 16.16
C ASP A 58 -0.03 -6.23 17.06
N ASP A 59 -0.71 -5.27 17.70
CA ASP A 59 -1.89 -5.56 18.53
C ASP A 59 -3.05 -6.02 17.66
N ILE A 60 -3.77 -7.05 18.12
CA ILE A 60 -4.94 -7.59 17.42
C ILE A 60 -6.05 -6.54 17.20
N LYS A 61 -6.13 -5.51 18.02
CA LYS A 61 -7.08 -4.41 17.81
C LYS A 61 -6.79 -3.56 16.57
N ASN A 62 -5.50 -3.51 16.14
CA ASN A 62 -5.09 -2.74 14.96
C ASN A 62 -5.04 -3.58 13.67
N SER A 63 -4.90 -4.91 13.78
CA SER A 63 -5.00 -5.79 12.62
C SER A 63 -5.52 -7.16 13.01
N TYR A 64 -6.61 -7.57 12.38
CA TYR A 64 -7.24 -8.87 12.64
C TYR A 64 -8.04 -9.35 11.43
N VAL A 65 -8.14 -10.66 11.33
CA VAL A 65 -9.00 -11.34 10.34
C VAL A 65 -10.25 -11.82 11.03
N ASP A 66 -11.39 -11.43 10.49
CA ASP A 66 -12.71 -11.84 10.94
C ASP A 66 -13.72 -11.75 9.80
N ASN A 67 -14.69 -12.68 9.79
CA ASN A 67 -15.74 -12.73 8.76
C ASN A 67 -15.21 -12.68 7.32
N GLY A 68 -14.11 -13.41 7.04
CA GLY A 68 -13.57 -13.56 5.69
C GLY A 68 -12.86 -12.30 5.15
N SER A 69 -12.41 -11.41 6.01
CA SER A 69 -11.60 -10.28 5.58
C SER A 69 -10.60 -9.82 6.65
N LEU A 70 -9.47 -9.29 6.21
CA LEU A 70 -8.52 -8.58 7.06
C LEU A 70 -9.06 -7.18 7.37
N LYS A 71 -9.00 -6.77 8.62
CA LYS A 71 -9.26 -5.41 9.09
C LYS A 71 -7.95 -4.79 9.54
N ILE A 72 -7.61 -3.65 8.95
CA ILE A 72 -6.59 -2.75 9.48
C ILE A 72 -7.35 -1.59 10.10
N ALA A 73 -7.20 -1.41 11.42
CA ALA A 73 -7.93 -0.41 12.19
C ALA A 73 -6.98 0.67 12.69
N SER A 74 -7.30 1.92 12.38
CA SER A 74 -6.70 3.09 13.02
C SER A 74 -7.57 3.53 14.18
N ILE A 75 -6.95 3.78 15.36
CA ILE A 75 -7.64 4.02 16.63
C ILE A 75 -7.06 5.25 17.29
N LYS A 76 -7.93 6.13 17.82
CA LYS A 76 -7.51 7.25 18.67
C LYS A 76 -7.27 6.74 20.09
N GLU A 77 -6.02 6.67 20.48
CA GLU A 77 -5.61 6.26 21.81
C GLU A 77 -4.19 6.76 22.10
N ASN A 78 -3.92 7.08 23.37
CA ASN A 78 -2.56 7.41 23.78
C ASN A 78 -1.70 6.13 23.80
N TYR A 79 -0.65 6.12 23.01
CA TYR A 79 0.27 4.99 22.91
C TYR A 79 1.71 5.48 22.95
N VAL A 80 2.55 4.83 23.75
CA VAL A 80 3.97 5.15 23.89
C VAL A 80 4.80 3.97 23.41
N PHE A 81 5.65 4.20 22.44
CA PHE A 81 6.61 3.23 21.95
C PHE A 81 8.01 3.83 21.99
N ASP A 82 8.95 3.14 22.63
CA ASP A 82 10.36 3.56 22.82
C ASP A 82 10.50 5.02 23.31
N GLY A 83 9.65 5.41 24.26
CA GLY A 83 9.65 6.75 24.86
C GLY A 83 8.96 7.84 24.02
N VAL A 84 8.47 7.52 22.82
CA VAL A 84 7.74 8.45 21.94
C VAL A 84 6.25 8.22 22.06
N GLY A 85 5.50 9.24 22.51
CA GLY A 85 4.04 9.22 22.62
C GLY A 85 3.37 9.63 21.32
N ARG A 86 2.25 8.96 20.98
CA ARG A 86 1.35 9.29 19.88
C ARG A 86 -0.10 9.13 20.33
N ASP A 87 -1.01 9.87 19.68
CA ASP A 87 -2.44 9.87 19.99
C ASP A 87 -3.24 8.91 19.09
N TYR A 88 -2.55 8.15 18.26
CA TYR A 88 -3.17 7.20 17.33
C TYR A 88 -2.31 5.94 17.22
N THR A 89 -3.00 4.80 17.06
CA THR A 89 -2.38 3.53 16.67
C THR A 89 -3.00 3.02 15.38
N SER A 90 -2.26 2.22 14.63
CA SER A 90 -2.70 1.54 13.41
C SER A 90 -1.84 0.30 13.17
N ALA A 91 -1.97 -0.34 12.01
CA ALA A 91 -1.06 -1.41 11.60
C ALA A 91 -0.45 -1.12 10.23
N ARG A 92 0.81 -1.56 10.05
CA ARG A 92 1.51 -1.66 8.77
C ARG A 92 1.96 -3.09 8.58
N LEU A 93 1.41 -3.75 7.57
CA LEU A 93 1.70 -5.12 7.20
C LEU A 93 2.57 -5.16 5.96
N ASN A 94 3.65 -5.92 6.02
CA ASN A 94 4.54 -6.18 4.89
C ASN A 94 4.37 -7.65 4.49
N SER A 95 4.14 -7.95 3.20
CA SER A 95 4.16 -9.34 2.75
C SER A 95 5.56 -9.94 2.93
N LYS A 96 5.63 -11.19 3.37
CA LYS A 96 6.88 -11.96 3.40
C LYS A 96 7.24 -12.54 2.04
N PHE A 97 6.34 -12.42 1.08
CA PHE A 97 6.55 -12.77 -0.31
C PHE A 97 7.12 -11.59 -1.08
N VAL A 98 8.12 -11.86 -1.91
CA VAL A 98 8.67 -10.91 -2.86
C VAL A 98 8.40 -11.40 -4.28
N PHE A 99 8.19 -10.48 -5.19
CA PHE A 99 7.96 -10.78 -6.61
C PHE A 99 8.58 -9.70 -7.49
N GLU A 100 8.95 -10.09 -8.68
CA GLU A 100 9.38 -9.20 -9.74
C GLU A 100 8.48 -9.49 -10.94
N TYR A 101 7.88 -8.42 -11.47
CA TYR A 101 6.86 -8.50 -12.52
C TYR A 101 5.62 -9.34 -12.16
N GLY A 102 4.54 -9.08 -12.82
CA GLY A 102 3.28 -9.79 -12.61
C GLY A 102 2.09 -8.85 -12.44
N ARG A 103 1.04 -9.35 -11.83
CA ARG A 103 -0.14 -8.59 -11.47
C ARG A 103 -0.42 -8.74 -9.97
N VAL A 104 -0.78 -7.65 -9.34
CA VAL A 104 -1.32 -7.61 -7.97
C VAL A 104 -2.77 -7.20 -8.04
N ASP A 105 -3.65 -7.92 -7.38
CA ASP A 105 -5.04 -7.55 -7.15
C ASP A 105 -5.33 -7.52 -5.65
N VAL A 106 -5.80 -6.39 -5.15
CA VAL A 106 -6.26 -6.22 -3.77
C VAL A 106 -7.70 -5.75 -3.79
N ARG A 107 -8.62 -6.55 -3.24
CA ARG A 107 -10.01 -6.13 -3.09
C ARG A 107 -10.22 -5.57 -1.70
N ALA A 108 -10.53 -4.28 -1.62
CA ALA A 108 -10.64 -3.58 -0.35
C ALA A 108 -11.77 -2.55 -0.34
N LYS A 109 -12.29 -2.30 0.88
CA LYS A 109 -13.17 -1.20 1.22
C LYS A 109 -12.40 -0.24 2.11
N LEU A 110 -12.38 1.04 1.76
CA LEU A 110 -11.55 2.05 2.38
C LEU A 110 -12.24 2.75 3.56
N PRO A 111 -11.47 3.27 4.53
CA PRO A 111 -12.01 4.06 5.62
C PRO A 111 -12.65 5.35 5.10
N GLN A 112 -13.63 5.87 5.84
CA GLN A 112 -14.42 7.04 5.45
C GLN A 112 -14.10 8.29 6.27
N SER A 113 -13.43 8.14 7.41
CA SER A 113 -13.15 9.25 8.31
C SER A 113 -12.05 10.16 7.77
N GLU A 114 -12.28 11.47 7.87
CA GLU A 114 -11.26 12.47 7.55
C GLU A 114 -10.02 12.29 8.45
N GLY A 115 -8.87 12.47 7.83
CA GLY A 115 -7.58 12.31 8.49
C GLY A 115 -6.98 10.91 8.37
N THR A 116 -7.73 9.91 7.86
CA THR A 116 -7.17 8.59 7.54
C THR A 116 -6.51 8.61 6.16
N TRP A 117 -5.36 7.97 6.07
CA TRP A 117 -4.57 7.82 4.84
C TRP A 117 -4.24 6.34 4.63
N PRO A 118 -5.18 5.56 4.10
CA PRO A 118 -4.93 4.18 3.76
C PRO A 118 -4.09 4.07 2.49
N ALA A 119 -3.20 3.07 2.46
CA ALA A 119 -2.35 2.76 1.32
C ALA A 119 -2.27 1.26 1.03
N ILE A 120 -2.26 0.94 -0.26
CA ILE A 120 -1.93 -0.36 -0.84
C ILE A 120 -0.78 -0.07 -1.80
N TRP A 121 0.41 -0.54 -1.49
CA TRP A 121 1.62 -0.15 -2.19
C TRP A 121 2.69 -1.23 -2.18
N THR A 122 3.76 -1.01 -2.92
CA THR A 122 4.91 -1.91 -2.95
C THR A 122 6.21 -1.12 -2.80
N LEU A 123 7.20 -1.77 -2.19
CA LEU A 123 8.53 -1.22 -2.00
C LEU A 123 9.57 -2.23 -2.46
N GLY A 124 10.65 -1.76 -3.07
CA GLY A 124 11.76 -2.63 -3.44
C GLY A 124 12.30 -3.37 -2.22
N ALA A 125 12.40 -4.72 -2.31
CA ALA A 125 12.86 -5.56 -1.22
C ALA A 125 14.29 -5.21 -0.78
N ASN A 126 15.07 -4.56 -1.66
CA ASN A 126 16.43 -4.09 -1.40
C ASN A 126 16.51 -2.86 -0.50
N ILE A 127 15.40 -2.33 0.01
CA ILE A 127 15.41 -1.20 0.94
C ILE A 127 16.09 -1.55 2.27
N ASN A 128 17.00 -0.68 2.71
CA ASN A 128 17.64 -0.77 4.01
C ASN A 128 16.89 0.08 5.05
N GLU A 129 15.65 -0.32 5.37
CA GLU A 129 14.79 0.37 6.35
C GLU A 129 14.75 -0.38 7.68
N LEU A 130 14.70 0.36 8.80
CA LEU A 130 14.56 -0.23 10.13
C LEU A 130 13.20 -0.92 10.25
N GLY A 131 13.18 -2.12 10.84
CA GLY A 131 11.96 -2.90 11.02
C GLY A 131 11.44 -3.61 9.78
N ASN A 132 12.05 -3.41 8.61
CA ASN A 132 11.69 -4.14 7.40
C ASN A 132 12.11 -5.62 7.50
N PHE A 133 11.17 -6.53 7.21
CA PHE A 133 11.39 -7.97 7.20
C PHE A 133 12.51 -8.40 6.22
N HIS A 134 12.56 -7.78 5.05
CA HIS A 134 13.47 -8.15 3.96
C HIS A 134 14.88 -7.58 4.10
N LYS A 135 15.09 -6.65 5.05
CA LYS A 135 16.35 -5.94 5.22
C LYS A 135 17.58 -6.86 5.34
N SER A 136 17.47 -7.94 6.10
CA SER A 136 18.60 -8.84 6.34
C SER A 136 19.05 -9.63 5.11
N GLN A 137 18.13 -9.84 4.16
CA GLN A 137 18.39 -10.62 2.95
C GLN A 137 18.70 -9.74 1.74
N TYR A 138 18.01 -8.63 1.58
CA TYR A 138 18.07 -7.79 0.38
C TYR A 138 18.56 -6.37 0.64
N GLY A 139 18.47 -5.86 1.88
CA GLY A 139 18.68 -4.46 2.21
C GLY A 139 20.06 -3.94 1.83
N SER A 140 20.13 -3.09 0.82
CA SER A 140 21.37 -2.52 0.29
C SER A 140 21.28 -1.04 -0.05
N VAL A 141 20.06 -0.51 -0.27
CA VAL A 141 19.84 0.88 -0.70
C VAL A 141 18.84 1.59 0.19
N GLY A 142 18.90 2.92 0.22
CA GLY A 142 17.88 3.75 0.86
C GLY A 142 16.76 4.12 -0.11
N TRP A 143 15.69 4.67 0.44
CA TRP A 143 14.65 5.33 -0.34
C TRP A 143 15.21 6.63 -0.98
N PRO A 144 14.86 6.99 -2.21
CA PRO A 144 13.93 6.31 -3.13
C PRO A 144 14.63 5.36 -4.12
N ARG A 145 15.89 4.98 -3.91
CA ARG A 145 16.64 4.09 -4.80
C ARG A 145 16.09 2.67 -4.88
N CYS A 146 15.36 2.24 -3.87
CA CYS A 146 14.70 0.94 -3.88
C CYS A 146 13.55 0.85 -4.87
N GLY A 147 12.97 1.98 -5.25
CA GLY A 147 11.70 2.06 -5.99
C GLY A 147 10.48 1.84 -5.09
N GLU A 148 9.43 2.64 -5.33
CA GLU A 148 8.14 2.56 -4.64
C GLU A 148 7.02 2.68 -5.65
N ILE A 149 6.01 1.84 -5.55
CA ILE A 149 4.81 1.87 -6.40
C ILE A 149 3.58 1.90 -5.50
N ASP A 150 2.90 3.05 -5.48
CA ASP A 150 1.66 3.24 -4.75
C ASP A 150 0.51 2.84 -5.65
N ILE A 151 -0.01 1.62 -5.45
CA ILE A 151 -1.14 1.09 -6.23
C ILE A 151 -2.40 1.89 -5.90
N MET A 152 -2.55 2.27 -4.64
CA MET A 152 -3.65 3.09 -4.16
C MET A 152 -3.26 3.82 -2.89
N GLU A 153 -3.43 5.13 -2.89
CA GLU A 153 -3.48 5.96 -1.70
C GLU A 153 -4.77 6.78 -1.72
N GLN A 154 -5.51 6.77 -0.61
CA GLN A 154 -6.73 7.57 -0.50
C GLN A 154 -6.46 8.89 0.19
N ASN A 155 -6.98 9.97 -0.38
CA ASN A 155 -6.92 11.30 0.21
C ASN A 155 -7.66 11.36 1.56
N GLY A 156 -7.08 12.07 2.54
CA GLY A 156 -7.61 12.12 3.89
C GLY A 156 -8.84 13.01 4.06
N TRP A 157 -9.06 14.00 3.17
CA TRP A 157 -10.20 14.94 3.23
C TRP A 157 -11.17 14.82 2.05
N ASP A 158 -10.73 14.29 0.91
CA ASP A 158 -11.57 13.90 -0.22
C ASP A 158 -11.55 12.38 -0.37
N LYS A 159 -12.45 11.71 0.34
CA LYS A 159 -12.48 10.26 0.45
C LYS A 159 -12.80 9.52 -0.87
N LYS A 160 -13.15 10.24 -1.93
CA LYS A 160 -13.31 9.67 -3.27
C LYS A 160 -12.03 9.71 -4.09
N LYS A 161 -11.13 10.64 -3.77
CA LYS A 161 -9.90 10.84 -4.54
C LYS A 161 -8.83 9.81 -4.19
N LEU A 162 -8.35 9.15 -5.23
CA LEU A 162 -7.24 8.19 -5.16
C LEU A 162 -6.02 8.72 -5.92
N TYR A 163 -4.86 8.32 -5.44
CA TYR A 163 -3.57 8.55 -6.09
C TYR A 163 -2.95 7.19 -6.44
N GLY A 164 -2.34 7.12 -7.62
CA GLY A 164 -1.41 6.08 -7.99
C GLY A 164 -0.10 6.75 -8.35
N THR A 165 0.99 6.36 -7.70
CA THR A 165 2.25 7.10 -7.77
C THR A 165 3.43 6.15 -7.88
N PHE A 166 4.48 6.59 -8.53
CA PHE A 166 5.78 5.93 -8.58
C PHE A 166 6.81 6.90 -7.98
N HIS A 167 7.70 6.38 -7.15
CA HIS A 167 8.81 7.13 -6.60
C HIS A 167 10.12 6.37 -6.83
N TRP A 168 11.15 7.06 -7.33
CA TRP A 168 12.45 6.45 -7.61
C TRP A 168 13.59 7.45 -7.54
N ALA A 169 14.81 6.96 -7.61
CA ALA A 169 15.98 7.80 -7.88
C ALA A 169 16.37 7.69 -9.35
N THR A 170 16.62 8.83 -9.97
CA THR A 170 17.20 8.88 -11.33
C THR A 170 18.59 8.24 -11.35
N PRO A 171 19.18 7.96 -12.52
CA PRO A 171 20.57 7.49 -12.62
C PRO A 171 21.59 8.45 -11.99
N SER A 172 21.30 9.77 -11.95
CA SER A 172 22.11 10.77 -11.22
C SER A 172 21.95 10.70 -9.70
N GLY A 173 20.95 9.98 -9.20
CA GLY A 173 20.65 9.83 -7.78
C GLY A 173 19.64 10.82 -7.23
N ASP A 174 19.06 11.67 -8.09
CA ASP A 174 18.04 12.64 -7.70
C ASP A 174 16.68 11.96 -7.51
N TYR A 175 15.89 12.48 -6.58
CA TYR A 175 14.50 12.04 -6.41
C TYR A 175 13.66 12.36 -7.64
N ALA A 176 12.86 11.40 -8.07
CA ALA A 176 11.86 11.55 -9.11
C ALA A 176 10.55 10.88 -8.71
N SER A 177 9.46 11.41 -9.18
CA SER A 177 8.12 10.80 -9.01
C SER A 177 7.24 11.09 -10.21
N TYR A 178 6.28 10.18 -10.45
CA TYR A 178 5.24 10.36 -11.43
C TYR A 178 3.95 9.70 -10.92
N GLY A 179 2.84 10.39 -11.00
CA GLY A 179 1.56 9.86 -10.56
C GLY A 179 0.38 10.62 -11.13
N LEU A 180 -0.77 9.98 -11.10
CA LEU A 180 -2.05 10.57 -11.50
C LEU A 180 -3.12 10.23 -10.45
N THR A 181 -4.25 10.90 -10.55
CA THR A 181 -5.41 10.70 -9.66
C THR A 181 -6.60 10.15 -10.41
N THR A 182 -7.47 9.46 -9.69
CA THR A 182 -8.80 9.09 -10.14
C THR A 182 -9.81 9.25 -9.00
N ASP A 183 -11.09 9.34 -9.35
CA ASP A 183 -12.16 9.44 -8.35
C ASP A 183 -13.00 8.17 -8.33
N LEU A 184 -13.31 7.69 -7.12
CA LEU A 184 -14.28 6.62 -6.93
C LEU A 184 -15.71 7.17 -6.99
N ASN A 185 -16.63 6.38 -7.53
CA ASN A 185 -18.05 6.67 -7.43
C ASN A 185 -18.51 6.64 -5.97
N SER A 186 -17.99 5.66 -5.19
CA SER A 186 -18.21 5.52 -3.75
C SER A 186 -17.00 4.84 -3.13
N SER A 187 -16.46 5.42 -2.06
CA SER A 187 -15.36 4.80 -1.29
C SER A 187 -15.84 3.85 -0.19
N SER A 188 -17.16 3.78 0.05
CA SER A 188 -17.76 2.96 1.11
C SER A 188 -18.12 1.53 0.68
N VAL A 189 -17.72 1.12 -0.52
CA VAL A 189 -17.92 -0.24 -1.06
C VAL A 189 -16.57 -0.85 -1.43
N TYR A 190 -16.56 -2.15 -1.66
CA TYR A 190 -15.36 -2.83 -2.13
C TYR A 190 -15.05 -2.48 -3.58
N HIS A 191 -13.78 -2.19 -3.84
CA HIS A 191 -13.18 -2.04 -5.16
C HIS A 191 -11.97 -2.97 -5.29
N ILE A 192 -11.54 -3.24 -6.53
CA ILE A 192 -10.32 -3.98 -6.82
C ILE A 192 -9.25 -2.97 -7.24
N TYR A 193 -8.22 -2.83 -6.43
CA TYR A 193 -7.03 -2.03 -6.72
C TYR A 193 -5.97 -2.94 -7.30
N SER A 194 -5.47 -2.61 -8.48
CA SER A 194 -4.60 -3.51 -9.24
C SER A 194 -3.38 -2.81 -9.79
N MET A 195 -2.31 -3.58 -9.91
CA MET A 195 -1.10 -3.23 -10.66
C MET A 195 -0.79 -4.33 -11.66
N GLU A 196 -0.51 -3.97 -12.92
CA GLU A 196 0.20 -4.84 -13.86
C GLU A 196 1.61 -4.29 -14.06
N TRP A 197 2.59 -5.12 -13.77
CA TRP A 197 4.00 -4.75 -13.84
C TRP A 197 4.75 -5.69 -14.77
N THR A 198 5.28 -5.14 -15.84
CA THR A 198 6.13 -5.84 -16.81
C THR A 198 7.49 -5.14 -16.90
N LYS A 199 8.43 -5.75 -17.61
CA LYS A 199 9.73 -5.12 -17.88
C LYS A 199 9.63 -3.83 -18.70
N ASP A 200 8.54 -3.63 -19.46
CA ASP A 200 8.38 -2.52 -20.37
C ASP A 200 7.42 -1.45 -19.84
N GLN A 201 6.48 -1.82 -18.96
CA GLN A 201 5.41 -0.93 -18.54
C GLN A 201 4.81 -1.36 -17.19
N ILE A 202 4.39 -0.36 -16.40
CA ILE A 202 3.62 -0.54 -15.18
C ILE A 202 2.29 0.20 -15.32
N LYS A 203 1.19 -0.47 -15.01
CA LYS A 203 -0.17 0.09 -15.03
C LYS A 203 -0.79 0.01 -13.67
N ILE A 204 -1.44 1.06 -13.22
CA ILE A 204 -2.24 1.09 -12.00
C ILE A 204 -3.71 1.23 -12.38
N MET A 205 -4.56 0.45 -11.73
CA MET A 205 -5.98 0.32 -12.08
C MET A 205 -6.86 0.33 -10.83
N VAL A 206 -8.09 0.77 -10.99
CA VAL A 206 -9.20 0.50 -10.08
C VAL A 206 -10.36 -0.09 -10.87
N ASP A 207 -10.91 -1.22 -10.41
CA ASP A 207 -11.98 -1.98 -11.09
C ASP A 207 -11.66 -2.24 -12.58
N ASN A 208 -10.43 -2.66 -12.86
CA ASN A 208 -9.87 -2.89 -14.20
C ASN A 208 -9.81 -1.63 -15.11
N LYS A 209 -10.04 -0.44 -14.58
CA LYS A 209 -9.85 0.81 -15.33
C LYS A 209 -8.46 1.36 -15.04
N VAL A 210 -7.60 1.36 -16.06
CA VAL A 210 -6.26 1.95 -15.99
C VAL A 210 -6.38 3.46 -15.82
N TYR A 211 -5.69 4.03 -14.81
CA TYR A 211 -5.63 5.47 -14.62
C TYR A 211 -4.20 6.01 -14.54
N VAL A 212 -3.20 5.16 -14.27
CA VAL A 212 -1.78 5.53 -14.38
C VAL A 212 -1.06 4.51 -15.24
N VAL A 213 -0.18 4.99 -16.10
CA VAL A 213 0.72 4.16 -16.90
C VAL A 213 2.10 4.78 -16.85
N MET A 214 3.11 3.98 -16.53
CA MET A 214 4.50 4.37 -16.55
C MET A 214 5.30 3.41 -17.44
N ASN A 215 6.15 3.95 -18.32
CA ASN A 215 7.12 3.13 -19.04
C ASN A 215 8.22 2.68 -18.06
N ASN A 216 8.44 1.38 -18.01
CA ASN A 216 9.54 0.80 -17.26
C ASN A 216 10.75 0.66 -18.20
N ASN A 217 11.92 1.09 -17.76
CA ASN A 217 13.14 1.08 -18.55
C ASN A 217 14.37 1.14 -17.63
N ASN A 218 15.56 1.14 -18.20
CA ASN A 218 16.81 1.11 -17.43
C ASN A 218 17.10 2.36 -16.58
N ASP A 219 16.33 3.42 -16.73
CA ASP A 219 16.48 4.67 -15.96
C ASP A 219 15.64 4.68 -14.67
N VAL A 220 14.87 3.61 -14.43
CA VAL A 220 14.01 3.44 -13.25
C VAL A 220 14.27 2.10 -12.57
N PRO A 221 14.28 2.00 -11.22
CA PRO A 221 14.68 0.79 -10.51
C PRO A 221 13.52 -0.21 -10.32
N PHE A 222 12.60 -0.31 -11.28
CA PHE A 222 11.47 -1.26 -11.24
C PHE A 222 11.82 -2.55 -11.99
N ASP A 223 13.01 -3.06 -11.73
CA ASP A 223 13.60 -4.31 -12.21
C ASP A 223 14.19 -5.17 -11.06
N ASN A 224 13.77 -4.88 -9.84
CA ASN A 224 14.16 -5.60 -8.63
C ASN A 224 12.91 -6.14 -7.93
N PRO A 225 13.01 -7.23 -7.14
CA PRO A 225 11.86 -7.73 -6.39
C PRO A 225 11.26 -6.69 -5.43
N HIS A 226 9.94 -6.60 -5.41
CA HIS A 226 9.16 -5.80 -4.47
C HIS A 226 8.36 -6.68 -3.51
N TYR A 227 7.94 -6.12 -2.39
CA TYR A 227 6.97 -6.69 -1.47
C TYR A 227 5.78 -5.75 -1.29
N ILE A 228 4.62 -6.30 -0.88
CA ILE A 228 3.37 -5.56 -0.70
C ILE A 228 3.32 -4.97 0.72
N LEU A 229 2.84 -3.74 0.81
CA LEU A 229 2.56 -3.06 2.07
C LEU A 229 1.10 -2.62 2.13
N LEU A 230 0.51 -2.76 3.31
CA LEU A 230 -0.86 -2.38 3.63
C LEU A 230 -0.88 -1.62 4.94
N ASN A 231 -1.43 -0.42 4.96
CA ASN A 231 -1.52 0.38 6.19
C ASN A 231 -2.62 1.43 6.15
N ILE A 232 -2.93 2.00 7.31
CA ILE A 232 -3.61 3.28 7.43
C ILE A 232 -2.67 4.20 8.21
N ALA A 233 -2.18 5.26 7.58
CA ALA A 233 -1.55 6.38 8.28
C ALA A 233 -2.61 7.37 8.80
N MET A 234 -2.24 8.18 9.79
CA MET A 234 -3.09 9.20 10.36
C MET A 234 -2.47 10.59 10.18
N GLY A 235 -3.25 11.53 9.65
CA GLY A 235 -2.75 12.87 9.38
C GLY A 235 -1.65 12.88 8.31
N GLY A 236 -0.65 13.73 8.51
CA GLY A 236 0.47 13.86 7.57
C GLY A 236 0.11 14.50 6.24
N ASN A 237 0.99 14.34 5.26
CA ASN A 237 0.92 15.07 3.98
C ASN A 237 -0.37 14.78 3.20
N LEU A 238 -0.83 13.54 3.17
CA LEU A 238 -2.00 13.12 2.40
C LEU A 238 -3.23 12.84 3.28
N GLY A 239 -3.03 12.56 4.58
CA GLY A 239 -4.12 12.43 5.55
C GLY A 239 -4.73 13.78 5.94
N GLY A 240 -3.92 14.84 6.03
CA GLY A 240 -4.38 16.18 6.38
C GLY A 240 -4.85 16.29 7.84
N ASN A 241 -5.85 17.13 8.05
CA ASN A 241 -6.43 17.29 9.39
C ASN A 241 -7.30 16.11 9.76
N ILE A 242 -7.10 15.62 10.99
CA ILE A 242 -7.95 14.55 11.54
C ILE A 242 -9.20 15.21 12.15
N ASN A 243 -10.37 14.62 11.86
CA ASN A 243 -11.63 15.07 12.47
C ASN A 243 -11.50 15.05 14.00
N PRO A 244 -11.83 16.13 14.73
CA PRO A 244 -11.75 16.19 16.19
C PRO A 244 -12.54 15.08 16.91
N ASP A 245 -13.65 14.64 16.31
CA ASP A 245 -14.53 13.59 16.84
C ASP A 245 -14.09 12.18 16.40
N TYR A 246 -12.95 12.07 15.72
CA TYR A 246 -12.40 10.77 15.30
C TYR A 246 -12.17 9.86 16.50
N THR A 247 -12.61 8.63 16.40
CA THR A 247 -12.38 7.57 17.40
C THR A 247 -11.68 6.37 16.80
N TYR A 248 -12.20 5.85 15.69
CA TYR A 248 -11.58 4.76 14.94
C TYR A 248 -12.18 4.66 13.54
N ASP A 249 -11.45 4.02 12.63
CA ASP A 249 -11.93 3.62 11.30
C ASP A 249 -11.13 2.42 10.78
N ILE A 250 -11.65 1.73 9.77
CA ILE A 250 -11.13 0.46 9.30
C ILE A 250 -11.01 0.45 7.78
N MET A 251 -9.89 -0.07 7.28
CA MET A 251 -9.77 -0.60 5.93
C MET A 251 -10.04 -2.11 5.98
N GLU A 252 -11.03 -2.57 5.21
CA GLU A 252 -11.35 -3.99 5.09
C GLU A 252 -10.80 -4.55 3.78
N LEU A 253 -10.02 -5.64 3.86
CA LEU A 253 -9.46 -6.31 2.69
C LEU A 253 -10.04 -7.72 2.57
N ASP A 254 -10.68 -8.01 1.45
CA ASP A 254 -11.29 -9.29 1.13
C ASP A 254 -10.23 -10.31 0.68
N TYR A 255 -9.29 -9.85 -0.14
CA TYR A 255 -8.14 -10.65 -0.56
C TYR A 255 -6.96 -9.79 -1.04
N VAL A 256 -5.78 -10.41 -1.02
CA VAL A 256 -4.57 -9.96 -1.72
C VAL A 256 -4.07 -11.12 -2.59
N ARG A 257 -3.87 -10.89 -3.87
CA ARG A 257 -3.44 -11.91 -4.82
C ARG A 257 -2.31 -11.40 -5.70
N VAL A 258 -1.30 -12.24 -5.91
CA VAL A 258 -0.21 -11.98 -6.85
C VAL A 258 -0.22 -13.06 -7.93
N PHE A 259 -0.16 -12.60 -9.17
CA PHE A 259 -0.17 -13.45 -10.35
C PHE A 259 1.09 -13.21 -11.19
N GLN A 260 1.63 -14.26 -11.78
CA GLN A 260 2.73 -14.15 -12.73
C GLN A 260 2.37 -14.90 -14.03
N LYS A 261 2.96 -14.48 -15.14
CA LYS A 261 2.80 -15.19 -16.43
C LYS A 261 3.52 -16.53 -16.37
N LYS A 262 2.87 -17.54 -16.99
CA LYS A 262 3.48 -18.86 -17.24
C LYS A 262 4.66 -18.76 -18.19
#